data_d74d20b4e0bc3c173e24a40f9817eccf
#
_entry.id   d74d20b4e0bc3c173e24a40f9817eccf
#
_cell.length_a   1.000
_cell.length_b   1.000
_cell.length_c   1.000
_cell.angle_alpha   90.00
_cell.angle_beta   90.00
_cell.angle_gamma   90.00
#
_symmetry.space_group_name_H-M   'P 1'
#
loop_
_entity.id
_entity.type
_entity.pdbx_description
1 polymer ?
#
loop_
_entity_poly.entity_id
_entity_poly.type
_entity_poly.pdbx_seq_one_letter_code
_entity_poly.pdbx_strand_id
1 'polypeptide(L)'
;MICTIFATDQMGTFGNRGTLPWKPNPEDMAWFREHTLDQIVVMGRKTWDDPKMPKPLPSRINCVITNKPIKTPNVRKLSGDYKKQICELQILFPNKNIFILGGPDIIMDCKDLIDYAYVTHRKGAAFSDVRIDLKAFMVGMRITSSRPSTDKMLNFSIYKNVDIFRPL
;
A
#
# COMPACT_ATOMS: atom_id res chain seq x y z
N MET A 1 8.63 7.89 -7.47
CA MET A 1 7.65 8.40 -6.50
C MET A 1 7.41 7.37 -5.43
N ILE A 2 7.07 7.81 -4.24
CA ILE A 2 6.65 6.94 -3.13
C ILE A 2 5.13 6.99 -3.06
N CYS A 3 4.49 5.84 -3.14
CA CYS A 3 3.05 5.68 -3.17
C CYS A 3 2.59 4.69 -2.09
N THR A 4 1.32 4.71 -1.80
CA THR A 4 0.66 3.61 -1.09
C THR A 4 -0.49 3.07 -1.93
N ILE A 5 -0.84 1.81 -1.75
CA ILE A 5 -1.97 1.17 -2.40
C ILE A 5 -2.67 0.25 -1.41
N PHE A 6 -3.94 0.47 -1.16
CA PHE A 6 -4.74 -0.33 -0.23
C PHE A 6 -6.24 -0.21 -0.52
N ALA A 7 -7.02 -1.14 0.04
CA ALA A 7 -8.47 -1.11 0.02
C ALA A 7 -9.02 -0.82 1.42
N THR A 8 -10.12 -0.09 1.47
CA THR A 8 -10.79 0.26 2.72
C THR A 8 -12.31 0.41 2.50
N ASP A 9 -13.08 0.38 3.57
CA ASP A 9 -14.50 0.71 3.56
C ASP A 9 -14.75 2.05 4.28
N GLN A 10 -16.03 2.38 4.51
CA GLN A 10 -16.42 3.63 5.16
C GLN A 10 -15.93 3.74 6.61
N MET A 11 -15.66 2.60 7.27
CA MET A 11 -15.20 2.54 8.65
C MET A 11 -13.67 2.55 8.78
N GLY A 12 -12.96 2.66 7.67
CA GLY A 12 -11.49 2.57 7.67
C GLY A 12 -10.98 1.13 7.85
N THR A 13 -11.83 0.13 7.66
CA THR A 13 -11.41 -1.27 7.66
C THR A 13 -10.31 -1.43 6.63
N PHE A 14 -9.14 -1.92 7.07
CA PHE A 14 -8.00 -2.07 6.20
C PHE A 14 -8.06 -3.40 5.47
N GLY A 15 -8.17 -3.32 4.14
CA GLY A 15 -8.14 -4.47 3.28
C GLY A 15 -6.73 -4.90 2.97
N ASN A 16 -6.26 -5.91 3.70
CA ASN A 16 -5.06 -6.65 3.33
C ASN A 16 -5.47 -7.99 2.71
N ARG A 17 -4.76 -8.41 1.69
CA ARG A 17 -5.13 -9.48 0.75
C ARG A 17 -5.58 -10.81 1.35
N GLY A 18 -5.30 -11.09 2.59
CA GLY A 18 -5.58 -12.38 3.20
C GLY A 18 -6.66 -12.38 4.25
N THR A 19 -6.92 -11.25 4.86
CA THR A 19 -7.81 -11.12 6.02
C THR A 19 -8.99 -10.19 5.76
N LEU A 20 -9.29 -9.94 4.46
CA LEU A 20 -10.46 -9.15 4.10
C LEU A 20 -11.73 -9.83 4.59
N PRO A 21 -12.58 -9.13 5.33
CA PRO A 21 -13.90 -9.65 5.71
C PRO A 21 -14.87 -9.73 4.52
N TRP A 22 -14.40 -9.41 3.33
CA TRP A 22 -15.14 -9.52 2.06
C TRP A 22 -14.39 -10.40 1.06
N LYS A 23 -15.12 -10.93 0.09
CA LYS A 23 -14.54 -11.77 -0.96
C LYS A 23 -13.55 -10.98 -1.81
N PRO A 24 -12.42 -11.58 -2.26
CA PRO A 24 -11.56 -10.98 -3.24
C PRO A 24 -12.32 -10.54 -4.49
N ASN A 25 -12.07 -9.32 -4.95
CA ASN A 25 -12.66 -8.79 -6.16
C ASN A 25 -11.64 -8.84 -7.30
N PRO A 26 -11.95 -9.48 -8.45
CA PRO A 26 -11.01 -9.58 -9.56
C PRO A 26 -10.57 -8.23 -10.14
N GLU A 27 -11.43 -7.22 -10.16
CA GLU A 27 -11.05 -5.88 -10.63
C GLU A 27 -10.08 -5.20 -9.66
N ASP A 28 -10.24 -5.40 -8.35
CA ASP A 28 -9.31 -4.87 -7.35
C ASP A 28 -7.94 -5.55 -7.44
N MET A 29 -7.93 -6.86 -7.67
CA MET A 29 -6.68 -7.60 -7.91
C MET A 29 -5.98 -7.13 -9.17
N ALA A 30 -6.71 -6.87 -10.25
CA ALA A 30 -6.17 -6.33 -11.50
C ALA A 30 -5.61 -4.91 -11.30
N TRP A 31 -6.32 -4.05 -10.59
CA TRP A 31 -5.90 -2.71 -10.22
C TRP A 31 -4.57 -2.72 -9.44
N PHE A 32 -4.49 -3.57 -8.42
CA PHE A 32 -3.26 -3.73 -7.65
C PHE A 32 -2.09 -4.21 -8.52
N ARG A 33 -2.31 -5.22 -9.34
CA ARG A 33 -1.29 -5.76 -10.23
C ARG A 33 -0.82 -4.73 -11.25
N GLU A 34 -1.73 -4.04 -11.90
CA GLU A 34 -1.45 -3.02 -12.91
C GLU A 34 -0.49 -1.95 -12.38
N HIS A 35 -0.73 -1.47 -11.16
CA HIS A 35 0.09 -0.39 -10.58
C HIS A 35 1.39 -0.87 -9.96
N THR A 36 1.46 -2.10 -9.45
CA THR A 36 2.65 -2.58 -8.74
C THR A 36 3.59 -3.44 -9.57
N LEU A 37 3.16 -3.92 -10.74
CA LEU A 37 3.99 -4.77 -11.59
C LEU A 37 5.27 -4.05 -11.98
N ASP A 38 6.41 -4.75 -11.87
CA ASP A 38 7.76 -4.24 -12.13
C ASP A 38 8.20 -3.07 -11.23
N GLN A 39 7.46 -2.81 -10.16
CA GLN A 39 7.77 -1.76 -9.19
C GLN A 39 8.38 -2.36 -7.90
N ILE A 40 8.68 -1.48 -6.95
CA ILE A 40 9.12 -1.86 -5.61
C ILE A 40 7.89 -1.91 -4.71
N VAL A 41 7.75 -2.98 -3.93
CA VAL A 41 6.70 -3.10 -2.91
C VAL A 41 7.34 -3.19 -1.53
N VAL A 42 6.80 -2.45 -0.58
CA VAL A 42 7.26 -2.39 0.81
C VAL A 42 6.11 -2.79 1.72
N MET A 43 6.36 -3.72 2.63
CA MET A 43 5.35 -4.21 3.55
C MET A 43 5.93 -4.49 4.93
N GLY A 44 5.10 -4.39 5.95
CA GLY A 44 5.44 -4.81 7.30
C GLY A 44 5.44 -6.33 7.45
N ARG A 45 6.00 -6.82 8.57
CA ARG A 45 6.14 -8.26 8.83
C ARG A 45 4.79 -9.00 8.87
N LYS A 46 3.76 -8.41 9.47
CA LYS A 46 2.43 -9.03 9.53
C LYS A 46 1.83 -9.23 8.14
N THR A 47 2.00 -8.27 7.24
CA THR A 47 1.58 -8.39 5.84
C THR A 47 2.37 -9.47 5.12
N TRP A 48 3.69 -9.54 5.34
CA TRP A 48 4.54 -10.58 4.78
C TRP A 48 4.17 -11.97 5.26
N ASP A 49 3.86 -12.14 6.53
CA ASP A 49 3.52 -13.43 7.15
C ASP A 49 2.09 -13.89 6.85
N ASP A 50 1.26 -13.07 6.21
CA ASP A 50 -0.09 -13.47 5.81
C ASP A 50 -0.03 -14.71 4.91
N PRO A 51 -0.73 -15.83 5.26
CA PRO A 51 -0.70 -17.07 4.49
C PRO A 51 -1.17 -16.92 3.04
N LYS A 52 -2.00 -15.93 2.76
CA LYS A 52 -2.52 -15.65 1.41
C LYS A 52 -1.63 -14.72 0.59
N MET A 53 -0.57 -14.19 1.20
CA MET A 53 0.41 -13.37 0.51
C MET A 53 1.37 -14.25 -0.27
N PRO A 54 1.49 -14.10 -1.60
CA PRO A 54 2.57 -14.74 -2.36
C PRO A 54 3.93 -14.29 -1.84
N LYS A 55 4.87 -15.22 -1.67
CA LYS A 55 6.20 -14.95 -1.10
C LYS A 55 7.32 -15.40 -2.03
N PRO A 56 7.95 -14.47 -2.74
CA PRO A 56 7.65 -13.04 -2.87
C PRO A 56 6.52 -12.77 -3.88
N LEU A 57 6.03 -11.53 -3.92
CA LEU A 57 5.17 -11.08 -5.01
C LEU A 57 5.96 -11.17 -6.33
N PRO A 58 5.50 -11.93 -7.33
CA PRO A 58 6.25 -12.11 -8.57
C PRO A 58 6.37 -10.81 -9.36
N SER A 59 7.49 -10.65 -10.05
CA SER A 59 7.81 -9.48 -10.89
C SER A 59 7.77 -8.14 -10.15
N ARG A 60 8.11 -8.13 -8.85
CA ARG A 60 8.32 -6.94 -8.03
C ARG A 60 9.62 -7.07 -7.25
N ILE A 61 10.20 -5.94 -6.89
CA ILE A 61 11.24 -5.90 -5.86
C ILE A 61 10.54 -5.88 -4.52
N ASN A 62 10.66 -6.96 -3.76
CA ASN A 62 10.00 -7.12 -2.46
C ASN A 62 10.90 -6.62 -1.34
N CYS A 63 10.37 -5.71 -0.52
CA CYS A 63 11.02 -5.19 0.67
C CYS A 63 10.13 -5.44 1.90
N VAL A 64 10.70 -5.94 2.97
CA VAL A 64 9.96 -6.24 4.21
C VAL A 64 10.59 -5.52 5.38
N ILE A 65 9.78 -4.72 6.08
CA ILE A 65 10.17 -4.02 7.30
C ILE A 65 10.06 -4.99 8.47
N THR A 66 11.20 -5.42 8.98
CA THR A 66 11.28 -6.39 10.09
C THR A 66 12.67 -6.41 10.70
N ASN A 67 12.76 -6.72 11.99
CA ASN A 67 14.02 -7.06 12.66
C ASN A 67 14.32 -8.57 12.63
N LYS A 68 13.34 -9.40 12.25
CA LYS A 68 13.49 -10.85 12.18
C LYS A 68 14.16 -11.28 10.87
N PRO A 69 14.83 -12.43 10.85
CA PRO A 69 15.40 -12.96 9.61
C PRO A 69 14.35 -13.22 8.54
N ILE A 70 14.73 -13.01 7.29
CA ILE A 70 13.95 -13.39 6.11
C ILE A 70 14.72 -14.51 5.39
N LYS A 71 14.07 -15.67 5.28
CA LYS A 71 14.65 -16.86 4.65
C LYS A 71 14.39 -16.93 3.14
N THR A 72 13.42 -16.20 2.64
CA THR A 72 13.06 -16.17 1.23
C THR A 72 14.12 -15.43 0.43
N PRO A 73 14.69 -16.03 -0.64
CA PRO A 73 15.69 -15.36 -1.47
C PRO A 73 15.08 -14.17 -2.23
N ASN A 74 15.95 -13.23 -2.61
CA ASN A 74 15.60 -12.04 -3.41
C ASN A 74 14.59 -11.10 -2.74
N VAL A 75 14.58 -11.08 -1.41
CA VAL A 75 13.78 -10.15 -0.61
C VAL A 75 14.71 -9.23 0.16
N ARG A 76 14.45 -7.94 0.10
CA ARG A 76 15.19 -6.93 0.86
C ARG A 76 14.59 -6.76 2.24
N LYS A 77 15.42 -6.84 3.25
CA LYS A 77 15.03 -6.54 4.62
C LYS A 77 15.30 -5.07 4.92
N LEU A 78 14.30 -4.36 5.44
CA LEU A 78 14.44 -3.01 5.97
C LEU A 78 14.29 -3.06 7.49
N SER A 79 15.21 -2.44 8.21
CA SER A 79 15.18 -2.41 9.69
C SER A 79 15.77 -1.12 10.23
N GLY A 80 15.43 -0.78 11.48
CA GLY A 80 15.85 0.49 12.07
C GLY A 80 15.13 1.67 11.43
N ASP A 81 15.85 2.62 10.89
CA ASP A 81 15.29 3.77 10.17
C ASP A 81 14.85 3.34 8.74
N TYR A 82 13.75 2.62 8.68
CA TYR A 82 13.21 2.12 7.41
C TYR A 82 12.70 3.26 6.50
N LYS A 83 12.29 4.39 7.06
CA LYS A 83 11.88 5.55 6.25
C LYS A 83 13.03 6.09 5.43
N LYS A 84 14.21 6.20 6.03
CA LYS A 84 15.44 6.56 5.33
C LYS A 84 15.78 5.55 4.24
N GLN A 85 15.70 4.26 4.56
CA GLN A 85 15.96 3.19 3.61
C GLN A 85 14.97 3.19 2.43
N ILE A 86 13.69 3.54 2.65
CA ILE A 86 12.72 3.74 1.57
C ILE A 86 13.15 4.89 0.65
N CYS A 87 13.61 6.00 1.19
CA CYS A 87 14.13 7.11 0.39
C CYS A 87 15.38 6.70 -0.41
N GLU A 88 16.27 5.91 0.18
CA GLU A 88 17.46 5.37 -0.48
C GLU A 88 17.10 4.44 -1.65
N LEU A 89 16.02 3.64 -1.53
CA LEU A 89 15.52 2.82 -2.63
C LEU A 89 15.10 3.67 -3.84
N GLN A 90 14.54 4.84 -3.62
CA GLN A 90 14.15 5.75 -4.68
C GLN A 90 15.37 6.27 -5.47
N ILE A 91 16.47 6.50 -4.77
CA ILE A 91 17.75 6.89 -5.40
C ILE A 91 18.37 5.72 -6.16
N LEU A 92 18.34 4.54 -5.56
CA LEU A 92 18.91 3.33 -6.16
C LEU A 92 18.14 2.85 -7.40
N PHE A 93 16.83 3.07 -7.43
CA PHE A 93 15.94 2.67 -8.52
C PHE A 93 15.13 3.87 -9.04
N PRO A 94 15.78 4.85 -9.72
CA PRO A 94 15.13 6.11 -10.09
C PRO A 94 13.96 5.97 -11.07
N ASN A 95 13.91 4.85 -11.81
CA ASN A 95 12.86 4.57 -12.79
C ASN A 95 11.70 3.72 -12.24
N LYS A 96 11.71 3.42 -10.94
CA LYS A 96 10.67 2.63 -10.30
C LYS A 96 9.90 3.45 -9.27
N ASN A 97 8.61 3.18 -9.16
CA ASN A 97 7.80 3.65 -8.06
C ASN A 97 7.89 2.69 -6.88
N ILE A 98 7.74 3.22 -5.69
CA ILE A 98 7.70 2.45 -4.44
C ILE A 98 6.26 2.44 -3.96
N PHE A 99 5.69 1.26 -3.74
CA PHE A 99 4.35 1.09 -3.21
C PHE A 99 4.39 0.50 -1.80
N ILE A 100 3.98 1.29 -0.83
CA ILE A 100 3.83 0.85 0.56
C ILE A 100 2.47 0.15 0.67
N LEU A 101 2.51 -1.15 0.95
CA LEU A 101 1.31 -2.00 0.95
C LEU A 101 0.61 -2.05 2.31
N GLY A 102 1.34 -1.79 3.37
CA GLY A 102 0.78 -1.88 4.71
C GLY A 102 1.72 -2.57 5.72
N GLY A 103 1.30 -2.84 6.92
CA GLY A 103 -0.06 -2.49 7.45
C GLY A 103 -0.35 -1.02 7.67
N PRO A 104 -1.52 -0.74 8.27
CA PRO A 104 -1.97 0.63 8.45
C PRO A 104 -1.02 1.50 9.26
N ASP A 105 -0.36 0.95 10.28
CA ASP A 105 0.62 1.70 11.08
C ASP A 105 1.83 2.14 10.23
N ILE A 106 2.31 1.29 9.35
CA ILE A 106 3.40 1.61 8.42
C ILE A 106 2.97 2.72 7.45
N ILE A 107 1.77 2.64 6.91
CA ILE A 107 1.24 3.65 5.99
C ILE A 107 1.12 5.01 6.70
N MET A 108 0.57 5.03 7.91
CA MET A 108 0.43 6.25 8.70
C MET A 108 1.79 6.85 9.07
N ASP A 109 2.76 6.03 9.46
CA ASP A 109 4.10 6.48 9.78
C ASP A 109 4.86 7.05 8.56
N CYS A 110 4.59 6.50 7.38
CA CYS A 110 5.20 6.96 6.13
C CYS A 110 4.39 8.04 5.40
N LYS A 111 3.32 8.55 5.97
CA LYS A 111 2.45 9.52 5.29
C LYS A 111 3.20 10.73 4.75
N ASP A 112 4.18 11.22 5.48
CA ASP A 112 5.04 12.35 5.10
C ASP A 112 5.97 12.06 3.91
N LEU A 113 6.14 10.80 3.53
CA LEU A 113 6.89 10.37 2.36
C LEU A 113 6.02 10.08 1.14
N ILE A 114 4.71 9.84 1.34
CA ILE A 114 3.80 9.38 0.29
C ILE A 114 3.40 10.51 -0.63
N ASP A 115 3.75 10.41 -1.90
CA ASP A 115 3.37 11.37 -2.95
C ASP A 115 1.93 11.14 -3.44
N TYR A 116 1.57 9.86 -3.63
CA TYR A 116 0.26 9.44 -4.15
C TYR A 116 -0.31 8.26 -3.37
N ALA A 117 -1.62 8.28 -3.17
CA ALA A 117 -2.37 7.18 -2.58
C ALA A 117 -3.35 6.59 -3.60
N TYR A 118 -3.23 5.30 -3.84
CA TYR A 118 -4.11 4.49 -4.67
C TYR A 118 -5.06 3.74 -3.75
N VAL A 119 -6.27 4.22 -3.63
CA VAL A 119 -7.23 3.70 -2.63
C VAL A 119 -8.44 3.11 -3.32
N THR A 120 -8.71 1.85 -3.01
CA THR A 120 -9.96 1.19 -3.37
C THR A 120 -10.96 1.40 -2.23
N HIS A 121 -12.00 2.16 -2.50
CA HIS A 121 -13.11 2.39 -1.55
C HIS A 121 -14.20 1.36 -1.81
N ARG A 122 -14.56 0.61 -0.80
CA ARG A 122 -15.66 -0.33 -0.84
C ARG A 122 -16.91 0.25 -0.20
N LYS A 123 -18.06 0.03 -0.84
CA LYS A 123 -19.37 0.34 -0.26
C LYS A 123 -19.67 -0.61 0.91
N GLY A 124 -20.35 -0.07 1.92
CA GLY A 124 -20.71 -0.79 3.12
C GLY A 124 -19.65 -0.70 4.20
N ALA A 125 -19.91 -1.36 5.30
CA ALA A 125 -19.01 -1.46 6.45
C ALA A 125 -18.80 -2.92 6.80
N ALA A 126 -17.53 -3.31 6.96
CA ALA A 126 -17.16 -4.62 7.46
C ALA A 126 -16.63 -4.50 8.89
N PHE A 127 -16.82 -5.56 9.66
CA PHE A 127 -16.25 -5.62 11.00
C PHE A 127 -14.84 -6.21 10.93
N SER A 128 -13.85 -5.44 11.39
CA SER A 128 -12.46 -5.88 11.48
C SER A 128 -11.73 -5.10 12.56
N ASP A 129 -10.79 -5.74 13.23
CA ASP A 129 -9.90 -5.09 14.20
C ASP A 129 -8.75 -4.34 13.49
N VAL A 130 -8.49 -4.66 12.22
CA VAL A 130 -7.45 -3.99 11.43
C VAL A 130 -8.06 -2.80 10.71
N ARG A 131 -7.67 -1.60 11.15
CA ARG A 131 -8.21 -0.33 10.64
C ARG A 131 -7.11 0.68 10.39
N ILE A 132 -7.35 1.56 9.43
CA ILE A 132 -6.59 2.78 9.22
C ILE A 132 -7.44 3.97 9.69
N ASP A 133 -6.83 4.94 10.35
CA ASP A 133 -7.49 6.23 10.59
C ASP A 133 -7.59 6.98 9.25
N LEU A 134 -8.64 6.65 8.50
CA LEU A 134 -8.83 7.17 7.15
C LEU A 134 -8.98 8.69 7.15
N LYS A 135 -9.65 9.24 8.16
CA LYS A 135 -9.82 10.68 8.29
C LYS A 135 -8.47 11.39 8.44
N ALA A 136 -7.62 10.90 9.33
CA ALA A 136 -6.28 11.46 9.53
C ALA A 136 -5.39 11.24 8.29
N PHE A 137 -5.48 10.07 7.66
CA PHE A 137 -4.72 9.78 6.45
C PHE A 137 -5.08 10.71 5.30
N MET A 138 -6.37 11.02 5.12
CA MET A 138 -6.85 11.83 4.00
C MET A 138 -6.59 13.33 4.14
N VAL A 139 -6.14 13.82 5.30
CA VAL A 139 -5.70 15.22 5.45
C VAL A 139 -4.56 15.50 4.46
N GLY A 140 -4.70 16.58 3.69
CA GLY A 140 -3.72 16.94 2.64
C GLY A 140 -3.77 16.09 1.37
N MET A 141 -4.71 15.15 1.27
CA MET A 141 -4.91 14.34 0.07
C MET A 141 -5.95 14.98 -0.85
N ARG A 142 -5.58 15.19 -2.11
CA ARG A 142 -6.46 15.72 -3.15
C ARG A 142 -6.71 14.65 -4.21
N ILE A 143 -7.98 14.37 -4.48
CA ILE A 143 -8.36 13.41 -5.51
C ILE A 143 -7.93 13.90 -6.90
N THR A 144 -7.32 13.03 -7.68
CA THR A 144 -6.89 13.29 -9.06
C THR A 144 -7.61 12.42 -10.07
N SER A 145 -8.09 11.25 -9.65
CA SER A 145 -8.79 10.29 -10.50
C SER A 145 -9.72 9.43 -9.65
N SER A 146 -10.86 9.06 -10.21
CA SER A 146 -11.80 8.14 -9.57
C SER A 146 -12.62 7.43 -10.63
N ARG A 147 -12.80 6.13 -10.49
CA ARG A 147 -13.68 5.34 -11.34
C ARG A 147 -14.36 4.21 -10.56
N PRO A 148 -15.63 3.88 -10.84
CA PRO A 148 -16.29 2.76 -10.21
C PRO A 148 -15.83 1.42 -10.81
N SER A 149 -15.98 0.33 -10.04
CA SER A 149 -15.93 -1.02 -10.58
C SER A 149 -17.17 -1.33 -11.43
N THR A 150 -17.11 -2.39 -12.23
CA THR A 150 -18.24 -2.82 -13.09
C THR A 150 -19.49 -3.13 -12.27
N ASP A 151 -19.33 -3.76 -11.10
CA ASP A 151 -20.42 -4.07 -10.17
C ASP A 151 -20.85 -2.87 -9.30
N LYS A 152 -20.16 -1.73 -9.42
CA LYS A 152 -20.38 -0.51 -8.63
C LYS A 152 -20.21 -0.67 -7.11
N MET A 153 -19.63 -1.77 -6.66
CA MET A 153 -19.34 -2.00 -5.24
C MET A 153 -18.05 -1.35 -4.78
N LEU A 154 -17.14 -1.10 -5.71
CA LEU A 154 -15.85 -0.47 -5.47
C LEU A 154 -15.72 0.85 -6.20
N ASN A 155 -14.87 1.72 -5.68
CA ASN A 155 -14.41 2.92 -6.35
C ASN A 155 -12.89 3.00 -6.26
N PHE A 156 -12.22 3.04 -7.40
CA PHE A 156 -10.76 3.14 -7.51
C PHE A 156 -10.37 4.60 -7.62
N SER A 157 -9.70 5.11 -6.60
CA SER A 157 -9.36 6.53 -6.52
C SER A 157 -7.85 6.72 -6.36
N ILE A 158 -7.33 7.77 -7.00
CA ILE A 158 -5.95 8.21 -6.85
C ILE A 158 -5.98 9.59 -6.22
N TYR A 159 -5.18 9.75 -5.18
CA TYR A 159 -5.02 11.01 -4.45
C TYR A 159 -3.57 11.47 -4.53
N LYS A 160 -3.37 12.77 -4.71
CA LYS A 160 -2.07 13.41 -4.57
C LYS A 160 -1.94 14.01 -3.17
N ASN A 161 -0.82 13.79 -2.52
CA ASN A 161 -0.52 14.47 -1.27
C ASN A 161 0.01 15.88 -1.58
N VAL A 162 -0.78 16.90 -1.23
CA VAL A 162 -0.45 18.31 -1.50
C VAL A 162 0.38 18.94 -0.37
N ASP A 163 0.52 18.25 0.76
CA ASP A 163 1.30 18.73 1.91
C ASP A 163 2.79 18.38 1.78
N ILE A 164 3.15 17.54 0.80
CA ILE A 164 4.55 17.22 0.54
C ILE A 164 5.15 18.30 -0.35
N PHE A 165 6.11 19.04 0.22
CA PHE A 165 7.00 19.90 -0.51
C PHE A 165 8.33 19.18 -0.72
N ARG A 166 8.57 18.74 -1.95
CA ARG A 166 9.90 18.30 -2.36
C ARG A 166 10.51 19.40 -3.23
N PRO A 167 11.63 20.01 -2.82
CA PRO A 167 12.34 20.91 -3.73
C PRO A 167 12.73 20.15 -4.99
N LEU A 168 12.50 20.76 -6.12
CA LEU A 168 12.90 20.28 -7.45
C LEU A 168 14.41 20.07 -7.52
#